data_ba3c16330144ea17b2298572ac7976c1
#
_entry.id   ba3c16330144ea17b2298572ac7976c1
#
_cell.length_a   1.000
_cell.length_b   1.000
_cell.length_c   1.000
_cell.angle_alpha   90.00
_cell.angle_beta   90.00
_cell.angle_gamma   90.00
#
_symmetry.space_group_name_H-M   'P 1'
#
loop_
_entity.id
_entity.type
_entity.pdbx_description
1 polymer ?
#
loop_
_entity_poly.entity_id
_entity_poly.type
_entity_poly.pdbx_seq_one_letter_code
_entity_poly.pdbx_strand_id
1 'polypeptide(L)'
;FGGSGGGGGSGGDGGNGGWLFGSGASGGNGGQGGDAGTNGFAGFGGSAGGGGWVGAVNFGPISVQGFGLFGHGGDGGNGGDVGAGSLSIQFGASGGDGGQGGVLYGNGGNGGNAGSGGGTGFEGSAGQGGAAILIGNGGAGGNGATGGTGVGNIIQEAGGDGSDGGAGGSGGLLFGSGGAGGIGGAGGVGGSGNDGGNGGDGGQGGASGLGIGNGGPGGSGGTGGAGGTGGSAGTGGAGGDGGNAALLIGTGGDGGDGVPPAPGGQGGKGGLIGLPGQNGQP
;
A
#
# COMPACT_ATOMS: atom_id res chain seq x y z
N PHE A 1 -30.22 21.72 -6.05
CA PHE A 1 -29.33 20.75 -5.39
C PHE A 1 -29.28 19.50 -6.24
N GLY A 2 -28.11 19.11 -6.71
CA GLY A 2 -27.88 17.82 -7.36
C GLY A 2 -27.97 16.70 -6.34
N GLY A 3 -28.30 15.48 -6.81
CA GLY A 3 -28.28 14.29 -5.99
C GLY A 3 -26.88 13.93 -5.53
N SER A 4 -26.75 13.28 -4.39
CA SER A 4 -25.48 12.68 -3.94
C SER A 4 -25.16 11.45 -4.76
N GLY A 5 -23.89 11.24 -5.05
CA GLY A 5 -23.37 9.99 -5.62
C GLY A 5 -23.58 8.82 -4.67
N GLY A 6 -23.81 7.63 -5.21
CA GLY A 6 -23.86 6.40 -4.42
C GLY A 6 -22.48 5.94 -4.00
N GLY A 7 -22.32 5.34 -2.82
CA GLY A 7 -21.04 4.75 -2.40
C GLY A 7 -20.66 3.55 -3.28
N GLY A 8 -19.36 3.36 -3.48
CA GLY A 8 -18.82 2.17 -4.14
C GLY A 8 -19.04 0.91 -3.29
N GLY A 9 -19.29 -0.21 -3.94
CA GLY A 9 -19.41 -1.50 -3.25
C GLY A 9 -18.05 -2.02 -2.76
N SER A 10 -18.02 -2.70 -1.62
CA SER A 10 -16.79 -3.33 -1.13
C SER A 10 -16.39 -4.53 -1.98
N GLY A 11 -15.09 -4.69 -2.22
CA GLY A 11 -14.52 -5.91 -2.79
C GLY A 11 -14.64 -7.09 -1.83
N GLY A 12 -14.86 -8.27 -2.36
CA GLY A 12 -14.87 -9.50 -1.56
C GLY A 12 -13.46 -10.01 -1.29
N ASP A 13 -13.23 -10.64 -0.14
CA ASP A 13 -11.94 -11.28 0.15
C ASP A 13 -11.67 -12.42 -0.80
N GLY A 14 -10.38 -12.62 -1.10
CA GLY A 14 -9.93 -13.76 -1.90
C GLY A 14 -10.18 -15.09 -1.19
N GLY A 15 -10.65 -16.08 -1.94
CA GLY A 15 -10.85 -17.43 -1.40
C GLY A 15 -9.53 -18.08 -0.99
N ASN A 16 -9.54 -18.86 0.07
CA ASN A 16 -8.36 -19.55 0.56
C ASN A 16 -8.01 -20.76 -0.32
N GLY A 17 -6.69 -21.01 -0.48
CA GLY A 17 -6.21 -22.21 -1.16
C GLY A 17 -6.43 -23.50 -0.34
N GLY A 18 -6.21 -24.65 -0.99
CA GLY A 18 -6.34 -25.97 -0.33
C GLY A 18 -5.26 -26.20 0.73
N TRP A 19 -5.54 -27.09 1.70
CA TRP A 19 -4.64 -27.32 2.84
C TRP A 19 -3.30 -27.99 2.48
N LEU A 20 -3.26 -28.81 1.45
CA LEU A 20 -2.01 -29.45 1.01
C LEU A 20 -1.40 -28.70 -0.17
N PHE A 21 -2.19 -28.46 -1.22
CA PHE A 21 -1.81 -27.72 -2.42
C PHE A 21 -2.90 -26.71 -2.76
N GLY A 22 -2.51 -25.52 -3.12
CA GLY A 22 -3.42 -24.50 -3.64
C GLY A 22 -3.03 -23.10 -3.21
N SER A 23 -3.07 -22.17 -4.13
CA SER A 23 -2.83 -20.75 -3.86
C SER A 23 -4.11 -20.06 -3.37
N GLY A 24 -3.95 -19.05 -2.56
CA GLY A 24 -5.04 -18.13 -2.25
C GLY A 24 -5.46 -17.35 -3.50
N ALA A 25 -6.72 -16.99 -3.59
CA ALA A 25 -7.22 -16.13 -4.64
C ALA A 25 -7.00 -14.65 -4.28
N SER A 26 -6.89 -13.80 -5.28
CA SER A 26 -6.79 -12.35 -5.07
C SER A 26 -8.09 -11.78 -4.50
N GLY A 27 -8.00 -10.77 -3.67
CA GLY A 27 -9.13 -9.99 -3.21
C GLY A 27 -9.75 -9.17 -4.33
N GLY A 28 -11.03 -8.88 -4.22
CA GLY A 28 -11.73 -8.00 -5.16
C GLY A 28 -11.38 -6.53 -4.91
N ASN A 29 -11.32 -5.75 -5.97
CA ASN A 29 -11.16 -4.30 -5.86
C ASN A 29 -12.42 -3.66 -5.26
N GLY A 30 -12.24 -2.59 -4.50
CA GLY A 30 -13.33 -1.72 -4.11
C GLY A 30 -13.93 -1.00 -5.33
N GLY A 31 -15.23 -0.81 -5.31
CA GLY A 31 -15.93 -0.05 -6.37
C GLY A 31 -15.66 1.45 -6.23
N GLN A 32 -15.63 2.17 -7.34
CA GLN A 32 -15.57 3.63 -7.32
C GLN A 32 -16.86 4.23 -6.74
N GLY A 33 -16.74 5.34 -6.03
CA GLY A 33 -17.86 6.15 -5.63
C GLY A 33 -18.56 6.79 -6.83
N GLY A 34 -19.86 6.96 -6.75
CA GLY A 34 -20.62 7.63 -7.81
C GLY A 34 -20.38 9.14 -7.84
N ASP A 35 -20.42 9.74 -9.03
CA ASP A 35 -20.24 11.18 -9.19
C ASP A 35 -21.38 11.98 -8.57
N ALA A 36 -21.07 13.15 -8.03
CA ALA A 36 -22.08 14.06 -7.54
C ALA A 36 -22.78 14.82 -8.67
N GLY A 37 -24.07 15.11 -8.49
CA GLY A 37 -24.74 16.13 -9.27
C GLY A 37 -24.26 17.54 -8.87
N THR A 38 -24.72 18.58 -9.60
CA THR A 38 -24.36 19.98 -9.32
C THR A 38 -24.63 20.34 -7.84
N ASN A 39 -23.58 20.74 -7.09
CA ASN A 39 -23.62 21.01 -5.65
C ASN A 39 -24.04 19.80 -4.77
N GLY A 40 -23.85 18.57 -5.25
CA GLY A 40 -24.05 17.33 -4.49
C GLY A 40 -22.74 16.81 -3.87
N PHE A 41 -22.86 15.78 -3.04
CA PHE A 41 -21.72 15.04 -2.50
C PHE A 41 -21.42 13.83 -3.40
N ALA A 42 -20.15 13.62 -3.74
CA ALA A 42 -19.75 12.40 -4.43
C ALA A 42 -19.88 11.17 -3.50
N GLY A 43 -19.90 9.98 -4.07
CA GLY A 43 -19.92 8.73 -3.30
C GLY A 43 -18.54 8.37 -2.78
N PHE A 44 -18.47 7.71 -1.62
CA PHE A 44 -17.22 7.15 -1.09
C PHE A 44 -16.73 5.98 -1.95
N GLY A 45 -15.42 5.81 -2.04
CA GLY A 45 -14.86 4.58 -2.60
C GLY A 45 -15.19 3.36 -1.73
N GLY A 46 -15.38 2.20 -2.36
CA GLY A 46 -15.57 0.93 -1.66
C GLY A 46 -14.24 0.35 -1.18
N SER A 47 -14.19 -0.24 0.01
CA SER A 47 -13.00 -0.92 0.50
C SER A 47 -12.65 -2.16 -0.32
N ALA A 48 -11.36 -2.44 -0.46
CA ALA A 48 -10.89 -3.63 -1.15
C ALA A 48 -10.97 -4.89 -0.27
N GLY A 49 -11.02 -6.05 -0.91
CA GLY A 49 -10.88 -7.33 -0.23
C GLY A 49 -9.42 -7.71 0.00
N GLY A 50 -9.14 -8.43 1.07
CA GLY A 50 -7.82 -9.02 1.33
C GLY A 50 -7.52 -10.21 0.42
N GLY A 51 -6.24 -10.49 0.18
CA GLY A 51 -5.80 -11.69 -0.54
C GLY A 51 -6.07 -12.96 0.26
N GLY A 52 -6.47 -14.04 -0.42
CA GLY A 52 -6.70 -15.33 0.19
C GLY A 52 -5.42 -15.98 0.70
N TRP A 53 -5.52 -16.71 1.78
CA TRP A 53 -4.41 -17.42 2.42
C TRP A 53 -4.25 -18.83 1.87
N VAL A 54 -3.08 -19.42 2.00
CA VAL A 54 -2.88 -20.84 1.66
C VAL A 54 -3.38 -21.70 2.80
N GLY A 55 -4.40 -22.50 2.53
CA GLY A 55 -5.00 -23.45 3.45
C GLY A 55 -5.90 -22.82 4.50
N ALA A 56 -7.12 -23.29 4.54
CA ALA A 56 -8.02 -23.13 5.69
C ALA A 56 -8.48 -24.51 6.14
N VAL A 57 -8.38 -24.78 7.43
CA VAL A 57 -8.95 -26.00 8.02
C VAL A 57 -10.08 -25.56 8.93
N ASN A 58 -11.29 -26.04 8.63
CA ASN A 58 -12.46 -25.76 9.42
C ASN A 58 -12.74 -26.92 10.37
N PHE A 59 -12.67 -26.66 11.66
CA PHE A 59 -13.07 -27.59 12.73
C PHE A 59 -14.42 -27.12 13.31
N GLY A 60 -15.52 -27.38 12.63
CA GLY A 60 -16.82 -26.89 13.07
C GLY A 60 -16.88 -25.34 13.07
N PRO A 61 -17.12 -24.70 14.22
CA PRO A 61 -17.18 -23.23 14.30
C PRO A 61 -15.80 -22.55 14.29
N ILE A 62 -14.70 -23.32 14.33
CA ILE A 62 -13.34 -22.78 14.38
C ILE A 62 -12.71 -22.94 13.00
N SER A 63 -12.38 -21.79 12.36
CA SER A 63 -11.63 -21.73 11.11
C SER A 63 -10.20 -21.32 11.42
N VAL A 64 -9.24 -22.17 11.06
CA VAL A 64 -7.81 -21.87 11.18
C VAL A 64 -7.25 -21.67 9.79
N GLN A 65 -6.75 -20.46 9.52
CA GLN A 65 -6.21 -20.07 8.22
C GLN A 65 -4.68 -20.14 8.24
N GLY A 66 -4.08 -20.33 7.05
CA GLY A 66 -2.63 -20.25 6.87
C GLY A 66 -1.85 -21.54 7.15
N PHE A 67 -2.49 -22.71 7.16
CA PHE A 67 -1.84 -24.02 7.38
C PHE A 67 -1.63 -24.85 6.11
N GLY A 68 -1.88 -24.29 4.93
CA GLY A 68 -1.57 -25.00 3.68
C GLY A 68 -0.06 -25.16 3.51
N LEU A 69 0.37 -26.34 3.04
CA LEU A 69 1.79 -26.63 2.94
C LEU A 69 2.44 -25.98 1.70
N PHE A 70 1.74 -26.00 0.57
CA PHE A 70 2.26 -25.54 -0.73
C PHE A 70 1.27 -24.61 -1.42
N GLY A 71 1.71 -23.42 -1.81
CA GLY A 71 0.91 -22.48 -2.58
C GLY A 71 1.27 -21.04 -2.27
N HIS A 72 0.89 -20.14 -3.14
CA HIS A 72 1.13 -18.70 -2.98
C HIS A 72 -0.07 -18.03 -2.30
N GLY A 73 0.17 -17.01 -1.50
CA GLY A 73 -0.88 -16.11 -1.03
C GLY A 73 -1.49 -15.35 -2.20
N GLY A 74 -2.78 -15.03 -2.13
CA GLY A 74 -3.46 -14.19 -3.11
C GLY A 74 -3.12 -12.71 -2.90
N ASP A 75 -3.15 -11.92 -3.96
CA ASP A 75 -2.94 -10.47 -3.86
C ASP A 75 -4.14 -9.79 -3.20
N GLY A 76 -3.91 -8.71 -2.48
CA GLY A 76 -4.96 -7.81 -2.01
C GLY A 76 -5.57 -7.02 -3.17
N GLY A 77 -6.86 -6.70 -3.07
CA GLY A 77 -7.53 -5.85 -4.04
C GLY A 77 -7.18 -4.37 -3.86
N ASN A 78 -7.34 -3.57 -4.89
CA ASN A 78 -7.15 -2.11 -4.78
C ASN A 78 -8.35 -1.44 -4.11
N GLY A 79 -8.11 -0.42 -3.30
CA GLY A 79 -9.14 0.46 -2.78
C GLY A 79 -9.85 1.22 -3.90
N GLY A 80 -11.14 1.49 -3.73
CA GLY A 80 -11.90 2.30 -4.68
C GLY A 80 -11.66 3.79 -4.50
N ASP A 81 -11.62 4.52 -5.60
CA ASP A 81 -11.53 5.99 -5.57
C ASP A 81 -12.89 6.61 -5.23
N VAL A 82 -12.89 7.81 -4.73
CA VAL A 82 -14.12 8.60 -4.61
C VAL A 82 -14.59 9.08 -5.98
N GLY A 83 -15.91 9.28 -6.13
CA GLY A 83 -16.47 9.84 -7.35
C GLY A 83 -16.13 11.32 -7.53
N ALA A 84 -16.31 11.85 -8.74
CA ALA A 84 -16.13 13.28 -9.01
C ALA A 84 -17.24 14.08 -8.35
N GLY A 85 -16.89 15.21 -7.70
CA GLY A 85 -17.86 16.10 -7.04
C GLY A 85 -17.24 17.40 -6.56
N SER A 86 -18.07 18.41 -6.41
CA SER A 86 -17.60 19.78 -6.19
C SER A 86 -17.55 20.24 -4.73
N LEU A 87 -18.03 19.46 -3.78
CA LEU A 87 -18.19 19.92 -2.40
C LEU A 87 -18.04 18.78 -1.41
N SER A 88 -16.85 18.23 -1.13
CA SER A 88 -16.74 17.52 0.14
C SER A 88 -15.39 16.92 0.48
N ILE A 89 -15.13 16.87 1.76
CA ILE A 89 -14.16 16.01 2.42
C ILE A 89 -14.65 14.57 2.23
N GLN A 90 -13.98 13.79 1.40
CA GLN A 90 -14.34 12.40 1.16
C GLN A 90 -13.13 11.48 1.28
N PHE A 91 -13.39 10.29 1.80
CA PHE A 91 -12.35 9.32 2.12
C PHE A 91 -12.18 8.33 0.96
N GLY A 92 -10.98 8.20 0.47
CA GLY A 92 -10.57 7.09 -0.37
C GLY A 92 -10.60 5.78 0.40
N ALA A 93 -10.78 4.67 -0.28
CA ALA A 93 -10.83 3.37 0.35
C ALA A 93 -9.45 2.72 0.47
N SER A 94 -9.25 1.94 1.52
CA SER A 94 -7.99 1.22 1.71
C SER A 94 -7.85 0.05 0.74
N GLY A 95 -6.61 -0.20 0.29
CA GLY A 95 -6.21 -1.43 -0.37
C GLY A 95 -6.23 -2.61 0.59
N GLY A 96 -6.46 -3.80 0.06
CA GLY A 96 -6.43 -5.04 0.83
C GLY A 96 -5.01 -5.55 1.03
N ASP A 97 -4.76 -6.23 2.14
CA ASP A 97 -3.47 -6.88 2.37
C ASP A 97 -3.30 -8.14 1.50
N GLY A 98 -2.07 -8.45 1.13
CA GLY A 98 -1.71 -9.70 0.48
C GLY A 98 -1.80 -10.89 1.45
N GLY A 99 -2.26 -12.03 0.94
CA GLY A 99 -2.33 -13.28 1.70
C GLY A 99 -0.95 -13.90 1.97
N GLN A 100 -0.84 -14.69 3.03
CA GLN A 100 0.40 -15.41 3.33
C GLN A 100 0.59 -16.62 2.41
N GLY A 101 1.85 -16.93 2.10
CA GLY A 101 2.24 -18.15 1.39
C GLY A 101 2.10 -19.42 2.25
N GLY A 102 2.24 -20.58 1.59
CA GLY A 102 2.20 -21.88 2.25
C GLY A 102 3.34 -22.11 3.26
N VAL A 103 3.08 -22.95 4.26
CA VAL A 103 4.02 -23.17 5.38
C VAL A 103 5.39 -23.67 4.90
N LEU A 104 5.43 -24.63 3.96
CA LEU A 104 6.69 -25.18 3.44
C LEU A 104 7.21 -24.41 2.24
N TYR A 105 6.32 -24.07 1.31
CA TYR A 105 6.70 -23.40 0.08
C TYR A 105 5.56 -22.50 -0.42
N GLY A 106 5.87 -21.24 -0.65
CA GLY A 106 4.96 -20.29 -1.28
C GLY A 106 5.35 -18.85 -1.00
N ASN A 107 5.17 -18.01 -1.99
CA ASN A 107 5.35 -16.56 -1.82
C ASN A 107 4.13 -15.96 -1.12
N GLY A 108 4.33 -14.87 -0.43
CA GLY A 108 3.24 -14.00 -0.02
C GLY A 108 2.64 -13.28 -1.24
N GLY A 109 1.36 -12.92 -1.17
CA GLY A 109 0.68 -12.09 -2.16
C GLY A 109 1.03 -10.61 -1.98
N ASN A 110 0.87 -9.80 -3.03
CA ASN A 110 1.09 -8.36 -2.95
C ASN A 110 -0.06 -7.65 -2.23
N GLY A 111 0.22 -6.54 -1.58
CA GLY A 111 -0.80 -5.63 -1.09
C GLY A 111 -1.44 -4.82 -2.22
N GLY A 112 -2.70 -4.44 -2.06
CA GLY A 112 -3.44 -3.59 -2.99
C GLY A 112 -3.14 -2.10 -2.78
N ASN A 113 -3.27 -1.33 -3.83
CA ASN A 113 -3.07 0.13 -3.76
C ASN A 113 -4.20 0.81 -2.98
N ALA A 114 -3.90 1.94 -2.39
CA ALA A 114 -4.89 2.83 -1.80
C ALA A 114 -5.79 3.47 -2.86
N GLY A 115 -7.03 3.77 -2.51
CA GLY A 115 -7.95 4.58 -3.32
C GLY A 115 -7.81 6.07 -3.00
N SER A 116 -7.93 6.91 -4.02
CA SER A 116 -7.84 8.37 -3.90
C SER A 116 -9.05 8.96 -3.20
N GLY A 117 -8.83 9.92 -2.31
CA GLY A 117 -9.87 10.76 -1.70
C GLY A 117 -10.31 11.90 -2.61
N GLY A 118 -11.32 12.64 -2.19
CA GLY A 118 -11.82 13.84 -2.90
C GLY A 118 -11.57 15.12 -2.11
N GLY A 119 -11.20 16.21 -2.78
CA GLY A 119 -10.97 17.49 -2.15
C GLY A 119 -9.87 17.42 -1.07
N THR A 120 -10.16 17.93 0.13
CA THR A 120 -9.30 17.81 1.33
C THR A 120 -9.56 16.51 2.11
N GLY A 121 -10.24 15.53 1.51
CA GLY A 121 -10.50 14.24 2.12
C GLY A 121 -9.23 13.45 2.39
N PHE A 122 -9.33 12.47 3.28
CA PHE A 122 -8.22 11.56 3.56
C PHE A 122 -8.19 10.44 2.53
N GLU A 123 -7.00 10.10 2.09
CA GLU A 123 -6.77 8.99 1.19
C GLU A 123 -6.96 7.65 1.93
N GLY A 124 -7.24 6.59 1.19
CA GLY A 124 -7.17 5.24 1.72
C GLY A 124 -5.72 4.89 2.12
N SER A 125 -5.52 3.90 2.94
CA SER A 125 -4.20 3.33 3.21
C SER A 125 -3.86 2.23 2.20
N ALA A 126 -2.60 2.11 1.81
CA ALA A 126 -2.15 1.00 0.97
C ALA A 126 -2.10 -0.31 1.77
N GLY A 127 -2.39 -1.42 1.11
CA GLY A 127 -2.28 -2.76 1.70
C GLY A 127 -0.83 -3.20 1.87
N GLN A 128 -0.58 -4.06 2.85
CA GLN A 128 0.74 -4.65 3.09
C GLN A 128 0.93 -5.91 2.25
N GLY A 129 2.18 -6.19 1.88
CA GLY A 129 2.53 -7.46 1.25
C GLY A 129 2.43 -8.63 2.23
N GLY A 130 1.95 -9.78 1.75
CA GLY A 130 1.89 -11.02 2.51
C GLY A 130 3.28 -11.61 2.79
N ALA A 131 3.42 -12.36 3.86
CA ALA A 131 4.68 -13.03 4.22
C ALA A 131 4.80 -14.42 3.57
N ALA A 132 6.02 -14.85 3.25
CA ALA A 132 6.36 -16.27 3.07
C ALA A 132 6.77 -16.86 4.43
N ILE A 133 6.61 -18.18 4.62
CA ILE A 133 6.88 -18.81 5.92
C ILE A 133 8.23 -19.50 5.93
N LEU A 134 8.42 -20.62 5.24
CA LEU A 134 9.68 -21.36 5.25
C LEU A 134 10.53 -21.09 4.01
N ILE A 135 9.94 -21.27 2.83
CA ILE A 135 10.59 -21.04 1.53
C ILE A 135 9.65 -20.24 0.65
N GLY A 136 10.09 -19.07 0.20
CA GLY A 136 9.36 -18.16 -0.69
C GLY A 136 9.67 -16.72 -0.43
N ASN A 137 9.32 -15.84 -1.33
CA ASN A 137 9.51 -14.40 -1.20
C ASN A 137 8.30 -13.75 -0.54
N GLY A 138 8.51 -12.69 0.21
CA GLY A 138 7.44 -11.79 0.64
C GLY A 138 6.81 -11.07 -0.55
N GLY A 139 5.53 -10.73 -0.46
CA GLY A 139 4.83 -9.90 -1.43
C GLY A 139 5.20 -8.43 -1.30
N ALA A 140 5.07 -7.67 -2.37
CA ALA A 140 5.26 -6.22 -2.33
C ALA A 140 4.11 -5.52 -1.57
N GLY A 141 4.38 -4.39 -0.94
CA GLY A 141 3.34 -3.48 -0.43
C GLY A 141 2.64 -2.75 -1.58
N GLY A 142 1.40 -2.34 -1.36
CA GLY A 142 0.64 -1.50 -2.30
C GLY A 142 1.14 -0.06 -2.31
N ASN A 143 0.84 0.68 -3.37
CA ASN A 143 1.18 2.09 -3.46
C ASN A 143 0.14 2.96 -2.75
N GLY A 144 0.60 4.07 -2.19
CA GLY A 144 -0.25 5.13 -1.69
C GLY A 144 -1.03 5.84 -2.79
N ALA A 145 -2.14 6.44 -2.44
CA ALA A 145 -2.98 7.21 -3.34
C ALA A 145 -2.55 8.69 -3.37
N THR A 146 -2.85 9.35 -4.48
CA THR A 146 -2.62 10.80 -4.61
C THR A 146 -3.68 11.58 -3.83
N GLY A 147 -3.25 12.63 -3.15
CA GLY A 147 -4.12 13.57 -2.45
C GLY A 147 -5.12 14.28 -3.36
N GLY A 148 -6.29 14.54 -2.84
CA GLY A 148 -7.34 15.25 -3.58
C GLY A 148 -6.96 16.71 -3.87
N THR A 149 -7.47 17.25 -4.98
CA THR A 149 -7.24 18.66 -5.35
C THR A 149 -8.19 19.59 -4.61
N GLY A 150 -7.68 20.68 -4.03
CA GLY A 150 -8.50 21.72 -3.44
C GLY A 150 -9.38 22.43 -4.48
N VAL A 151 -10.68 22.53 -4.23
CA VAL A 151 -11.64 23.17 -5.14
C VAL A 151 -11.92 24.61 -4.69
N GLY A 152 -11.49 25.57 -5.51
CA GLY A 152 -11.46 27.01 -5.20
C GLY A 152 -12.76 27.80 -5.30
N ASN A 153 -13.97 27.26 -5.10
CA ASN A 153 -15.18 28.00 -5.41
C ASN A 153 -16.02 28.55 -4.24
N ILE A 154 -15.98 27.99 -3.07
CA ILE A 154 -16.79 28.50 -1.93
C ILE A 154 -16.07 28.31 -0.59
N ILE A 155 -15.25 27.28 -0.44
CA ILE A 155 -14.38 27.05 0.71
C ILE A 155 -12.97 26.95 0.12
N GLN A 156 -12.09 27.85 0.52
CA GLN A 156 -10.67 27.77 0.13
C GLN A 156 -10.10 26.51 0.78
N GLU A 157 -9.74 25.51 -0.03
CA GLU A 157 -9.26 24.24 0.49
C GLU A 157 -7.81 24.01 0.07
N ALA A 158 -7.00 23.60 1.03
CA ALA A 158 -5.67 23.07 0.75
C ALA A 158 -5.77 21.79 -0.09
N GLY A 159 -4.72 21.41 -0.79
CA GLY A 159 -4.62 20.08 -1.38
C GLY A 159 -4.59 19.00 -0.29
N GLY A 160 -5.20 17.84 -0.55
CA GLY A 160 -5.10 16.68 0.34
C GLY A 160 -3.68 16.12 0.37
N ASP A 161 -3.26 15.55 1.48
CA ASP A 161 -1.97 14.86 1.57
C ASP A 161 -2.05 13.52 0.81
N GLY A 162 -0.97 13.09 0.19
CA GLY A 162 -0.86 11.73 -0.36
C GLY A 162 -0.73 10.70 0.74
N SER A 163 -1.25 9.49 0.55
CA SER A 163 -1.11 8.44 1.55
C SER A 163 0.21 7.69 1.44
N ASP A 164 0.62 7.05 2.53
CA ASP A 164 1.85 6.28 2.58
C ASP A 164 1.74 4.99 1.76
N GLY A 165 2.88 4.51 1.25
CA GLY A 165 3.01 3.20 0.65
C GLY A 165 2.94 2.07 1.68
N GLY A 166 2.39 0.92 1.31
CA GLY A 166 2.32 -0.26 2.15
C GLY A 166 3.69 -0.91 2.36
N ALA A 167 3.89 -1.57 3.49
CA ALA A 167 5.13 -2.30 3.74
C ALA A 167 5.18 -3.60 2.91
N GLY A 168 6.38 -3.98 2.46
CA GLY A 168 6.64 -5.28 1.85
C GLY A 168 6.58 -6.42 2.88
N GLY A 169 6.10 -7.58 2.46
CA GLY A 169 6.04 -8.79 3.27
C GLY A 169 7.42 -9.40 3.54
N SER A 170 7.53 -10.15 4.63
CA SER A 170 8.79 -10.85 4.95
C SER A 170 9.02 -12.07 4.06
N GLY A 171 10.27 -12.33 3.69
CA GLY A 171 10.71 -13.54 3.02
C GLY A 171 10.76 -14.76 3.96
N GLY A 172 10.83 -15.96 3.36
CA GLY A 172 10.82 -17.22 4.07
C GLY A 172 12.01 -17.41 5.02
N LEU A 173 11.79 -18.18 6.08
CA LEU A 173 12.78 -18.40 7.14
C LEU A 173 14.09 -19.00 6.63
N LEU A 174 14.04 -19.99 5.70
CA LEU A 174 15.23 -20.66 5.17
C LEU A 174 15.70 -20.03 3.85
N PHE A 175 14.76 -19.80 2.93
CA PHE A 175 15.05 -19.26 1.60
C PHE A 175 13.96 -18.30 1.16
N GLY A 176 14.37 -17.09 0.78
CA GLY A 176 13.49 -16.12 0.18
C GLY A 176 13.82 -14.69 0.54
N SER A 177 13.57 -13.79 -0.36
CA SER A 177 13.79 -12.36 -0.18
C SER A 177 12.54 -11.69 0.39
N GLY A 178 12.72 -10.61 1.11
CA GLY A 178 11.64 -9.71 1.48
C GLY A 178 11.01 -9.02 0.27
N GLY A 179 9.74 -8.66 0.36
CA GLY A 179 9.03 -7.90 -0.67
C GLY A 179 9.42 -6.41 -0.66
N ALA A 180 9.25 -5.73 -1.77
CA ALA A 180 9.46 -4.28 -1.84
C ALA A 180 8.39 -3.50 -1.04
N GLY A 181 8.73 -2.37 -0.49
CA GLY A 181 7.77 -1.39 0.00
C GLY A 181 7.08 -0.67 -1.15
N GLY A 182 5.84 -0.23 -0.93
CA GLY A 182 5.07 0.55 -1.90
C GLY A 182 5.53 2.01 -1.96
N ILE A 183 5.26 2.68 -3.06
CA ILE A 183 5.57 4.10 -3.25
C ILE A 183 4.53 4.95 -2.51
N GLY A 184 4.95 6.04 -1.88
CA GLY A 184 4.05 7.04 -1.29
C GLY A 184 3.28 7.83 -2.36
N GLY A 185 2.03 8.19 -2.06
CA GLY A 185 1.19 8.97 -2.95
C GLY A 185 1.64 10.44 -3.06
N ALA A 186 1.40 11.08 -4.20
CA ALA A 186 1.65 12.51 -4.34
C ALA A 186 0.61 13.34 -3.57
N GLY A 187 0.99 14.49 -3.05
CA GLY A 187 0.05 15.47 -2.49
C GLY A 187 -0.80 16.12 -3.58
N GLY A 188 -2.02 16.50 -3.22
CA GLY A 188 -2.96 17.19 -4.11
C GLY A 188 -2.62 18.66 -4.31
N VAL A 189 -3.13 19.24 -5.40
CA VAL A 189 -2.94 20.67 -5.71
C VAL A 189 -3.86 21.50 -4.82
N GLY A 190 -3.34 22.59 -4.23
CA GLY A 190 -4.13 23.53 -3.44
C GLY A 190 -5.04 24.41 -4.29
N GLY A 191 -6.21 24.75 -3.74
CA GLY A 191 -7.10 25.75 -4.31
C GLY A 191 -6.48 27.16 -4.24
N SER A 192 -7.14 28.15 -4.88
CA SER A 192 -6.64 29.54 -4.90
C SER A 192 -6.44 30.08 -3.48
N GLY A 193 -5.25 30.57 -3.16
CA GLY A 193 -4.88 31.09 -1.84
C GLY A 193 -4.47 30.02 -0.82
N ASN A 194 -4.43 28.75 -1.18
CA ASN A 194 -4.14 27.65 -0.27
C ASN A 194 -2.94 26.80 -0.71
N ASP A 195 -2.38 26.11 0.27
CA ASP A 195 -1.20 25.27 0.08
C ASP A 195 -1.56 23.93 -0.61
N GLY A 196 -0.60 23.36 -1.32
CA GLY A 196 -0.68 21.99 -1.79
C GLY A 196 -0.51 21.00 -0.63
N GLY A 197 -1.07 19.80 -0.80
CA GLY A 197 -0.90 18.70 0.14
C GLY A 197 0.51 18.13 0.16
N ASN A 198 0.91 17.49 1.23
CA ASN A 198 2.20 16.81 1.34
C ASN A 198 2.16 15.48 0.58
N GLY A 199 3.31 15.03 0.10
CA GLY A 199 3.47 13.65 -0.38
C GLY A 199 3.49 12.66 0.77
N GLY A 200 2.96 11.45 0.54
CA GLY A 200 3.03 10.33 1.49
C GLY A 200 4.41 9.71 1.54
N ASP A 201 4.74 9.05 2.62
CA ASP A 201 6.02 8.35 2.78
C ASP A 201 6.02 7.02 2.00
N GLY A 202 7.20 6.60 1.55
CA GLY A 202 7.40 5.28 0.97
C GLY A 202 7.28 4.16 2.02
N GLY A 203 6.71 3.02 1.64
CA GLY A 203 6.61 1.84 2.50
C GLY A 203 7.96 1.19 2.78
N GLN A 204 8.10 0.52 3.91
CA GLN A 204 9.32 -0.21 4.25
C GLN A 204 9.45 -1.49 3.42
N GLY A 205 10.67 -1.86 3.03
CA GLY A 205 10.97 -3.16 2.44
C GLY A 205 10.89 -4.29 3.47
N GLY A 206 10.39 -5.44 3.06
CA GLY A 206 10.30 -6.63 3.89
C GLY A 206 11.68 -7.21 4.23
N ALA A 207 11.83 -7.77 5.44
CA ALA A 207 13.05 -8.48 5.82
C ALA A 207 13.05 -9.92 5.28
N SER A 208 14.24 -10.49 5.05
CA SER A 208 14.42 -11.93 4.82
C SER A 208 14.55 -12.70 6.14
N GLY A 209 14.59 -14.04 6.08
CA GLY A 209 14.67 -14.91 7.25
C GLY A 209 16.09 -15.17 7.76
N LEU A 210 16.43 -16.45 8.01
CA LEU A 210 17.73 -16.84 8.60
C LEU A 210 18.74 -17.36 7.58
N GLY A 211 18.28 -18.06 6.52
CA GLY A 211 19.17 -18.80 5.62
C GLY A 211 19.71 -17.91 4.50
N ILE A 212 19.05 -17.94 3.34
CA ILE A 212 19.48 -17.21 2.13
C ILE A 212 18.36 -16.35 1.61
N GLY A 213 18.63 -15.05 1.43
CA GLY A 213 17.68 -14.11 0.84
C GLY A 213 18.08 -12.65 1.08
N ASN A 214 17.68 -11.81 0.17
CA ASN A 214 17.91 -10.38 0.26
C ASN A 214 16.77 -9.68 1.00
N GLY A 215 17.05 -8.59 1.67
CA GLY A 215 16.02 -7.66 2.11
C GLY A 215 15.32 -7.02 0.90
N GLY A 216 14.03 -6.72 1.03
CA GLY A 216 13.30 -5.97 0.02
C GLY A 216 13.68 -4.49 0.03
N PRO A 217 13.70 -3.80 -1.12
CA PRO A 217 13.93 -2.36 -1.13
C PRO A 217 12.76 -1.60 -0.48
N GLY A 218 13.02 -0.46 0.12
CA GLY A 218 12.01 0.51 0.54
C GLY A 218 11.39 1.22 -0.65
N GLY A 219 10.15 1.70 -0.51
CA GLY A 219 9.46 2.49 -1.51
C GLY A 219 9.92 3.95 -1.48
N SER A 220 9.84 4.65 -2.62
CA SER A 220 10.10 6.08 -2.68
C SER A 220 8.97 6.88 -2.07
N GLY A 221 9.26 8.04 -1.51
CA GLY A 221 8.27 9.02 -1.06
C GLY A 221 7.52 9.66 -2.23
N GLY A 222 6.32 10.17 -1.95
CA GLY A 222 5.49 10.91 -2.89
C GLY A 222 5.91 12.39 -2.99
N THR A 223 5.65 13.02 -4.13
CA THR A 223 5.89 14.45 -4.33
C THR A 223 4.85 15.29 -3.59
N GLY A 224 5.24 16.45 -3.07
CA GLY A 224 4.27 17.44 -2.58
C GLY A 224 3.45 18.04 -3.71
N GLY A 225 2.20 18.38 -3.42
CA GLY A 225 1.29 19.03 -4.35
C GLY A 225 1.68 20.50 -4.58
N ALA A 226 1.33 21.06 -5.75
CA ALA A 226 1.52 22.46 -6.02
C ALA A 226 0.55 23.31 -5.18
N GLY A 227 1.00 24.45 -4.66
CA GLY A 227 0.10 25.44 -4.07
C GLY A 227 -0.76 26.13 -5.12
N GLY A 228 -1.96 26.55 -4.72
CA GLY A 228 -2.77 27.42 -5.56
C GLY A 228 -2.16 28.82 -5.68
N THR A 229 -2.80 29.72 -6.47
CA THR A 229 -2.32 31.09 -6.66
C THR A 229 -2.21 31.79 -5.32
N GLY A 230 -0.99 32.05 -4.84
CA GLY A 230 -0.71 32.64 -3.52
C GLY A 230 -0.53 31.64 -2.37
N GLY A 231 -0.69 30.35 -2.60
CA GLY A 231 -0.34 29.29 -1.66
C GLY A 231 1.06 28.73 -1.91
N SER A 232 1.58 27.95 -0.96
CA SER A 232 2.87 27.26 -1.02
C SER A 232 2.69 25.83 -1.54
N ALA A 233 3.73 25.26 -2.15
CA ALA A 233 3.74 23.82 -2.42
C ALA A 233 3.82 23.01 -1.12
N GLY A 234 3.21 21.84 -1.11
CA GLY A 234 3.38 20.84 -0.07
C GLY A 234 4.79 20.25 -0.05
N THR A 235 5.18 19.63 1.05
CA THR A 235 6.48 18.94 1.18
C THR A 235 6.41 17.57 0.55
N GLY A 236 7.58 17.06 0.08
CA GLY A 236 7.67 15.66 -0.33
C GLY A 236 7.66 14.71 0.86
N GLY A 237 7.32 13.46 0.61
CA GLY A 237 7.38 12.35 1.57
C GLY A 237 8.77 11.75 1.70
N ALA A 238 9.06 11.09 2.81
CA ALA A 238 10.30 10.37 3.04
C ALA A 238 10.34 9.05 2.26
N GLY A 239 11.54 8.57 1.92
CA GLY A 239 11.73 7.22 1.42
C GLY A 239 11.59 6.18 2.54
N GLY A 240 11.04 5.01 2.23
CA GLY A 240 10.93 3.88 3.14
C GLY A 240 12.27 3.18 3.36
N ASP A 241 12.48 2.62 4.54
CA ASP A 241 13.70 1.86 4.81
C ASP A 241 13.73 0.56 4.03
N GLY A 242 14.94 0.12 3.61
CA GLY A 242 15.18 -1.20 3.07
C GLY A 242 15.13 -2.28 4.14
N GLY A 243 14.62 -3.46 3.77
CA GLY A 243 14.55 -4.63 4.64
C GLY A 243 15.92 -5.26 4.91
N ASN A 244 16.07 -5.94 6.05
CA ASN A 244 17.28 -6.67 6.36
C ASN A 244 17.39 -7.97 5.54
N ALA A 245 18.62 -8.31 5.13
CA ALA A 245 18.91 -9.61 4.52
C ALA A 245 18.72 -10.78 5.48
N ALA A 246 18.77 -12.01 4.94
CA ALA A 246 18.89 -13.21 5.74
C ALA A 246 20.18 -13.19 6.57
N LEU A 247 20.13 -13.84 7.75
CA LEU A 247 21.25 -13.81 8.68
C LEU A 247 22.55 -14.39 8.07
N LEU A 248 22.46 -15.48 7.28
CA LEU A 248 23.63 -16.12 6.73
C LEU A 248 24.10 -15.49 5.41
N ILE A 249 23.25 -15.50 4.39
CA ILE A 249 23.64 -15.05 3.04
C ILE A 249 22.56 -14.15 2.44
N GLY A 250 22.94 -12.92 2.10
CA GLY A 250 22.06 -11.99 1.41
C GLY A 250 22.50 -10.55 1.57
N THR A 251 22.06 -9.70 0.64
CA THR A 251 22.27 -8.26 0.71
C THR A 251 21.05 -7.59 1.36
N GLY A 252 21.27 -6.56 2.17
CA GLY A 252 20.20 -5.69 2.66
C GLY A 252 19.48 -5.03 1.47
N GLY A 253 18.21 -4.75 1.63
CA GLY A 253 17.45 -3.96 0.65
C GLY A 253 17.90 -2.50 0.69
N ASP A 254 17.88 -1.84 -0.47
CA ASP A 254 18.17 -0.41 -0.53
C ASP A 254 17.02 0.39 0.10
N GLY A 255 17.31 1.51 0.73
CA GLY A 255 16.30 2.48 1.14
C GLY A 255 15.69 3.18 -0.08
N GLY A 256 14.41 3.53 0.00
CA GLY A 256 13.73 4.32 -1.03
C GLY A 256 14.18 5.78 -1.03
N ASP A 257 14.11 6.45 -2.17
CA ASP A 257 14.41 7.87 -2.25
C ASP A 257 13.29 8.69 -1.58
N GLY A 258 13.68 9.74 -0.85
CA GLY A 258 12.76 10.78 -0.40
C GLY A 258 12.51 11.80 -1.48
N VAL A 259 11.61 12.73 -1.23
CA VAL A 259 11.43 13.92 -2.06
C VAL A 259 11.77 15.16 -1.23
N PRO A 260 12.72 16.00 -1.65
CA PRO A 260 13.18 17.13 -0.85
C PRO A 260 12.03 18.01 -0.30
N PRO A 261 12.08 18.46 0.97
CA PRO A 261 13.20 18.32 1.91
C PRO A 261 13.20 17.00 2.73
N ALA A 262 12.35 16.03 2.42
CA ALA A 262 12.27 14.79 3.17
C ALA A 262 13.47 13.86 2.88
N PRO A 263 13.96 13.09 3.87
CA PRO A 263 15.12 12.22 3.71
C PRO A 263 14.76 10.96 2.91
N GLY A 264 15.76 10.35 2.27
CA GLY A 264 15.68 8.97 1.80
C GLY A 264 15.69 7.97 2.97
N GLY A 265 15.16 6.77 2.73
CA GLY A 265 15.17 5.67 3.69
C GLY A 265 16.57 5.09 3.93
N GLN A 266 16.76 4.40 5.04
CA GLN A 266 18.00 3.71 5.34
C GLN A 266 18.08 2.37 4.61
N GLY A 267 19.28 2.01 4.13
CA GLY A 267 19.53 0.66 3.63
C GLY A 267 19.47 -0.40 4.73
N GLY A 268 18.93 -1.57 4.40
CA GLY A 268 18.86 -2.71 5.30
C GLY A 268 20.23 -3.33 5.59
N LYS A 269 20.32 -4.10 6.66
CA LYS A 269 21.57 -4.80 7.02
C LYS A 269 21.81 -6.00 6.11
N GLY A 270 23.07 -6.21 5.68
CA GLY A 270 23.48 -7.44 5.00
C GLY A 270 23.60 -8.61 5.97
N GLY A 271 23.59 -9.84 5.43
CA GLY A 271 23.88 -11.06 6.17
C GLY A 271 25.38 -11.24 6.47
N LEU A 272 25.72 -12.37 7.08
CA LEU A 272 27.13 -12.71 7.36
C LEU A 272 27.98 -12.72 6.08
N ILE A 273 27.40 -13.20 4.99
CA ILE A 273 27.94 -13.13 3.63
C ILE A 273 27.00 -12.26 2.81
N GLY A 274 27.34 -10.98 2.64
CA GLY A 274 26.54 -10.01 1.89
C GLY A 274 26.86 -8.58 2.28
N LEU A 275 26.31 -7.64 1.54
CA LEU A 275 26.50 -6.21 1.78
C LEU A 275 25.24 -5.59 2.38
N PRO A 276 25.35 -4.51 3.15
CA PRO A 276 24.18 -3.71 3.50
C PRO A 276 23.59 -3.07 2.23
N GLY A 277 22.31 -2.74 2.25
CA GLY A 277 21.68 -1.92 1.24
C GLY A 277 22.20 -0.48 1.29
N GLN A 278 21.99 0.24 0.19
CA GLN A 278 22.32 1.66 0.09
C GLN A 278 21.20 2.49 0.74
N ASN A 279 21.54 3.64 1.27
CA ASN A 279 20.53 4.60 1.69
C ASN A 279 19.92 5.28 0.45
N GLY A 280 18.64 5.58 0.52
CA GLY A 280 17.96 6.41 -0.49
C GLY A 280 18.49 7.84 -0.48
N GLN A 281 18.30 8.54 -1.59
CA GLN A 281 18.64 9.95 -1.71
C GLN A 281 17.49 10.81 -1.15
N PRO A 282 17.75 12.04 -0.67
CA PRO A 282 16.72 13.00 -0.30
C PRO A 282 16.06 13.63 -1.53
#